data_8117e801489035e5ba7b6bcd1720ae59
#
_entry.id   8117e801489035e5ba7b6bcd1720ae59
#
_cell.length_a   1.000
_cell.length_b   1.000
_cell.length_c   1.000
_cell.angle_alpha   90.00
_cell.angle_beta   90.00
_cell.angle_gamma   90.00
#
_symmetry.space_group_name_H-M   'P 1'
#
loop_
_entity.id
_entity.type
_entity.pdbx_description
1 polymer ?
#
loop_
_entity_poly.entity_id
_entity_poly.type
_entity_poly.pdbx_seq_one_letter_code
_entity_poly.pdbx_strand_id
1 'polypeptide(L)'
;MAHDLFARYVWLMDTLRRYGRITGRELNRRWAESSFGNGRPLPRRTFYNYRQAVQQLFNVNIEYNPATFEYYIDNKDDKDDSVTDWLLNTTATSNVLSGARDIADRIFLEDVPSARDYLHVVIDALKMNRALKFDYHPYTRSTPTRGIVLEPYFLKIFRQRWYITGRNVNDSKVKTYALDRMTDAVLLDTTFKMPDDFDAEAYCSASFGVIFNMGTVEHVVIRVEPRQAKYFRALPLHQSQRETIYDSFSLLHFDIRITPDFIEELLSYGPKITVVEPRSLRLTMIERLRETLAGYDELENIASEPQSTIY
;
A
#
# COMPACT_ATOMS: atom_id res chain seq x y z
N MET A 1 0.66 28.36 11.04
CA MET A 1 1.71 28.89 10.15
C MET A 1 2.59 27.80 9.52
N ALA A 2 3.21 26.88 10.23
CA ALA A 2 4.04 25.83 9.60
C ALA A 2 3.24 24.82 8.74
N HIS A 3 2.07 24.43 9.18
CA HIS A 3 1.18 23.51 8.46
C HIS A 3 0.69 24.09 7.11
N ASP A 4 0.41 25.37 7.06
CA ASP A 4 -0.02 26.09 5.85
C ASP A 4 1.13 26.18 4.81
N LEU A 5 2.38 26.33 5.27
CA LEU A 5 3.54 26.39 4.39
C LEU A 5 3.84 25.05 3.70
N PHE A 6 3.76 23.95 4.45
CA PHE A 6 3.94 22.61 3.89
C PHE A 6 2.85 22.26 2.86
N ALA A 7 1.59 22.63 3.12
CA ALA A 7 0.51 22.46 2.17
C ALA A 7 0.75 23.19 0.83
N ARG A 8 1.40 24.35 0.85
CA ARG A 8 1.83 25.08 -0.35
C ARG A 8 2.94 24.38 -1.13
N TYR A 9 3.87 23.72 -0.44
CA TYR A 9 4.90 22.90 -1.08
C TYR A 9 4.29 21.69 -1.78
N VAL A 10 3.38 21.00 -1.12
CA VAL A 10 2.62 19.87 -1.71
C VAL A 10 1.83 20.33 -2.93
N TRP A 11 1.16 21.47 -2.86
CA TRP A 11 0.45 22.04 -4.00
C TRP A 11 1.37 22.28 -5.20
N LEU A 12 2.55 22.85 -4.98
CA LEU A 12 3.52 23.07 -6.06
C LEU A 12 4.00 21.76 -6.68
N MET A 13 4.30 20.78 -5.85
CA MET A 13 4.74 19.45 -6.29
C MET A 13 3.65 18.73 -7.08
N ASP A 14 2.42 18.67 -6.56
CA ASP A 14 1.26 18.06 -7.24
C ASP A 14 0.99 18.75 -8.59
N THR A 15 1.07 20.07 -8.64
CA THR A 15 0.88 20.84 -9.88
C THR A 15 1.93 20.45 -10.92
N LEU A 16 3.21 20.40 -10.55
CA LEU A 16 4.29 20.03 -11.48
C LEU A 16 4.14 18.57 -11.98
N ARG A 17 3.75 17.64 -11.13
CA ARG A 17 3.53 16.24 -11.53
C ARG A 17 2.32 16.08 -12.45
N ARG A 18 1.19 16.72 -12.10
CA ARG A 18 -0.05 16.62 -12.86
C ARG A 18 0.08 17.13 -14.30
N TYR A 19 0.84 18.19 -14.50
CA TYR A 19 1.01 18.80 -15.82
C TYR A 19 2.27 18.37 -16.54
N GLY A 20 3.18 17.69 -15.87
CA GLY A 20 4.49 17.25 -16.37
C GLY A 20 5.39 18.43 -16.74
N ARG A 21 4.94 19.30 -17.67
CA ARG A 21 5.62 20.55 -18.06
C ARG A 21 4.63 21.72 -17.97
N ILE A 22 5.04 22.78 -17.29
CA ILE A 22 4.18 23.95 -17.04
C ILE A 22 4.94 25.26 -17.12
N THR A 23 4.41 26.24 -17.83
CA THR A 23 5.00 27.58 -17.88
C THR A 23 4.79 28.34 -16.57
N GLY A 24 5.70 29.24 -16.23
CA GLY A 24 5.56 30.10 -15.04
C GLY A 24 4.29 30.94 -15.05
N ARG A 25 3.76 31.32 -16.23
CA ARG A 25 2.49 32.05 -16.38
C ARG A 25 1.32 31.16 -15.99
N GLU A 26 1.27 29.93 -16.48
CA GLU A 26 0.22 28.97 -16.19
C GLU A 26 0.22 28.56 -14.71
N LEU A 27 1.41 28.32 -14.15
CA LEU A 27 1.59 27.99 -12.74
C LEU A 27 1.06 29.15 -11.85
N ASN A 28 1.35 30.39 -12.19
CA ASN A 28 0.84 31.56 -11.47
C ASN A 28 -0.69 31.71 -11.59
N ARG A 29 -1.27 31.41 -12.74
CA ARG A 29 -2.73 31.41 -12.92
C ARG A 29 -3.38 30.41 -11.97
N ARG A 30 -2.88 29.18 -11.94
CA ARG A 30 -3.41 28.11 -11.08
C ARG A 30 -3.19 28.39 -9.60
N TRP A 31 -2.07 29.02 -9.26
CA TRP A 31 -1.85 29.48 -7.90
C TRP A 31 -2.92 30.49 -7.47
N ALA A 32 -3.17 31.50 -8.30
CA ALA A 32 -4.19 32.52 -8.01
C ALA A 32 -5.61 31.93 -7.85
N GLU A 33 -5.94 30.87 -8.63
CA GLU A 33 -7.20 30.14 -8.57
C GLU A 33 -7.29 29.20 -7.35
N SER A 34 -6.15 28.86 -6.73
CA SER A 34 -6.12 27.97 -5.56
C SER A 34 -6.53 28.70 -4.27
N SER A 35 -6.88 27.90 -3.24
CA SER A 35 -7.16 28.39 -1.88
C SER A 35 -5.97 29.14 -1.26
N PHE A 36 -4.75 28.93 -1.76
CA PHE A 36 -3.53 29.57 -1.26
C PHE A 36 -3.27 30.96 -1.86
N GLY A 37 -3.69 31.17 -3.09
CA GLY A 37 -3.42 32.40 -3.85
C GLY A 37 -4.44 33.51 -3.59
N ASN A 38 -5.69 33.15 -3.27
CA ASN A 38 -6.78 34.11 -3.05
C ASN A 38 -6.85 35.19 -4.16
N GLY A 39 -6.76 34.78 -5.42
CA GLY A 39 -6.77 35.67 -6.58
C GLY A 39 -5.45 36.41 -6.84
N ARG A 40 -4.39 36.17 -6.07
CA ARG A 40 -3.09 36.86 -6.22
C ARG A 40 -2.04 35.94 -6.81
N PRO A 41 -1.17 36.43 -7.71
CA PRO A 41 -0.08 35.63 -8.25
C PRO A 41 0.96 35.31 -7.17
N LEU A 42 1.67 34.18 -7.35
CA LEU A 42 2.79 33.77 -6.50
C LEU A 42 4.01 34.68 -6.78
N PRO A 43 4.51 35.44 -5.80
CA PRO A 43 5.68 36.28 -6.02
C PRO A 43 6.91 35.46 -6.43
N ARG A 44 7.70 35.95 -7.37
CA ARG A 44 8.84 35.24 -7.95
C ARG A 44 9.81 34.72 -6.86
N ARG A 45 10.12 35.54 -5.86
CA ARG A 45 11.01 35.14 -4.73
C ARG A 45 10.39 34.01 -3.92
N THR A 46 9.09 34.08 -3.66
CA THR A 46 8.36 33.02 -2.93
C THR A 46 8.37 31.71 -3.72
N PHE A 47 8.15 31.78 -5.03
CA PHE A 47 8.24 30.61 -5.91
C PHE A 47 9.62 29.94 -5.84
N TYR A 48 10.71 30.71 -5.91
CA TYR A 48 12.06 30.15 -5.79
C TYR A 48 12.32 29.49 -4.43
N ASN A 49 11.85 30.10 -3.34
CA ASN A 49 11.93 29.49 -2.02
C ASN A 49 11.13 28.19 -1.94
N TYR A 50 9.93 28.16 -2.50
CA TYR A 50 9.11 26.95 -2.54
C TYR A 50 9.74 25.86 -3.41
N ARG A 51 10.30 26.22 -4.57
CA ARG A 51 11.03 25.30 -5.43
C ARG A 51 12.18 24.64 -4.67
N GLN A 52 13.02 25.40 -3.98
CA GLN A 52 14.13 24.87 -3.19
C GLN A 52 13.64 23.95 -2.06
N ALA A 53 12.61 24.38 -1.33
CA ALA A 53 12.03 23.56 -0.26
C ALA A 53 11.44 22.24 -0.79
N VAL A 54 10.73 22.29 -1.92
CA VAL A 54 10.16 21.10 -2.58
C VAL A 54 11.28 20.15 -3.02
N GLN A 55 12.34 20.66 -3.65
CA GLN A 55 13.48 19.84 -4.06
C GLN A 55 14.15 19.13 -2.87
N GLN A 56 14.30 19.84 -1.74
CA GLN A 56 14.89 19.26 -0.52
C GLN A 56 13.96 18.28 0.20
N LEU A 57 12.66 18.61 0.31
CA LEU A 57 11.70 17.81 1.06
C LEU A 57 11.31 16.53 0.34
N PHE A 58 11.20 16.58 -0.98
CA PHE A 58 10.73 15.47 -1.80
C PHE A 58 11.82 14.81 -2.63
N ASN A 59 13.09 15.22 -2.42
CA ASN A 59 14.26 14.70 -3.15
C ASN A 59 14.07 14.67 -4.68
N VAL A 60 13.46 15.72 -5.23
CA VAL A 60 13.22 15.86 -6.67
C VAL A 60 14.04 17.00 -7.25
N ASN A 61 14.36 16.94 -8.53
CA ASN A 61 14.99 18.05 -9.23
C ASN A 61 13.96 18.75 -10.12
N ILE A 62 13.68 20.05 -9.83
CA ILE A 62 12.79 20.87 -10.65
C ILE A 62 13.63 21.68 -11.60
N GLU A 63 13.57 21.33 -12.88
CA GLU A 63 14.31 21.99 -13.95
C GLU A 63 13.49 23.10 -14.63
N TYR A 64 14.19 23.98 -15.32
CA TYR A 64 13.62 25.03 -16.13
C TYR A 64 14.17 24.97 -17.54
N ASN A 65 13.31 24.85 -18.53
CA ASN A 65 13.68 24.91 -19.94
C ASN A 65 13.57 26.36 -20.45
N PRO A 66 14.69 27.03 -20.78
CA PRO A 66 14.67 28.41 -21.26
C PRO A 66 14.09 28.57 -22.66
N ALA A 67 14.02 27.52 -23.48
CA ALA A 67 13.47 27.57 -24.84
C ALA A 67 11.94 27.52 -24.82
N THR A 68 11.32 26.78 -23.87
CA THR A 68 9.87 26.65 -23.77
C THR A 68 9.29 27.44 -22.58
N PHE A 69 10.14 28.01 -21.74
CA PHE A 69 9.77 28.70 -20.49
C PHE A 69 9.00 27.84 -19.50
N GLU A 70 9.26 26.52 -19.51
CA GLU A 70 8.56 25.54 -18.70
C GLU A 70 9.41 25.05 -17.54
N TYR A 71 8.73 24.80 -16.41
CA TYR A 71 9.25 24.05 -15.28
C TYR A 71 8.76 22.61 -15.39
N TYR A 72 9.62 21.66 -15.04
CA TYR A 72 9.32 20.23 -15.01
C TYR A 72 10.18 19.52 -13.97
N ILE A 73 9.75 18.36 -13.54
CA ILE A 73 10.53 17.48 -12.66
C ILE A 73 11.42 16.60 -13.55
N ASP A 74 12.74 16.67 -13.34
CA ASP A 74 13.70 15.82 -14.03
C ASP A 74 13.92 14.53 -13.23
N ASN A 75 13.27 13.45 -13.65
CA ASN A 75 13.36 12.13 -13.03
C ASN A 75 14.58 11.36 -13.60
N LYS A 76 15.78 11.88 -13.46
CA LYS A 76 16.98 11.16 -13.94
C LYS A 76 17.37 9.95 -13.08
N ASP A 77 16.88 9.89 -11.86
CA ASP A 77 17.08 8.75 -10.95
C ASP A 77 15.76 8.03 -10.75
N ASP A 78 15.42 7.13 -11.66
CA ASP A 78 14.25 6.24 -11.65
C ASP A 78 14.28 5.19 -10.50
N LYS A 79 14.94 5.50 -9.40
CA LYS A 79 14.98 4.66 -8.21
C LYS A 79 14.07 5.20 -7.13
N ASP A 80 12.93 4.54 -7.04
CA ASP A 80 12.04 4.46 -5.86
C ASP A 80 11.28 5.73 -5.45
N ASP A 81 10.42 6.20 -6.34
CA ASP A 81 9.49 7.32 -6.07
C ASP A 81 8.19 6.85 -5.36
N SER A 82 8.04 5.55 -5.10
CA SER A 82 6.79 4.96 -4.60
C SER A 82 6.37 5.50 -3.23
N VAL A 83 7.31 5.68 -2.31
CA VAL A 83 7.05 6.25 -0.98
C VAL A 83 6.76 7.74 -1.08
N THR A 84 7.52 8.47 -1.90
CA THR A 84 7.31 9.90 -2.14
C THR A 84 5.96 10.13 -2.83
N ASP A 85 5.59 9.32 -3.81
CA ASP A 85 4.28 9.36 -4.48
C ASP A 85 3.13 9.07 -3.52
N TRP A 86 3.29 8.06 -2.69
CA TRP A 86 2.30 7.74 -1.67
C TRP A 86 2.13 8.88 -0.65
N LEU A 87 3.23 9.46 -0.16
CA LEU A 87 3.21 10.60 0.77
C LEU A 87 2.54 11.82 0.14
N LEU A 88 2.87 12.12 -1.12
CA LEU A 88 2.27 13.23 -1.85
C LEU A 88 0.78 13.03 -2.07
N ASN A 89 0.36 11.86 -2.54
CA ASN A 89 -1.05 11.54 -2.75
C ASN A 89 -1.83 11.60 -1.44
N THR A 90 -1.27 11.06 -0.36
CA THR A 90 -1.90 11.10 0.97
C THR A 90 -2.01 12.53 1.49
N THR A 91 -0.97 13.34 1.33
CA THR A 91 -0.94 14.73 1.80
C THR A 91 -1.82 15.63 0.92
N ALA A 92 -1.81 15.45 -0.40
CA ALA A 92 -2.68 16.17 -1.33
C ALA A 92 -4.15 15.89 -1.01
N THR A 93 -4.51 14.63 -0.79
CA THR A 93 -5.86 14.22 -0.36
C THR A 93 -6.22 14.85 0.99
N SER A 94 -5.32 14.81 1.98
CA SER A 94 -5.54 15.45 3.29
C SER A 94 -5.76 16.95 3.18
N ASN A 95 -5.04 17.64 2.30
CA ASN A 95 -5.20 19.08 2.08
C ASN A 95 -6.53 19.42 1.42
N VAL A 96 -6.95 18.65 0.41
CA VAL A 96 -8.27 18.81 -0.23
C VAL A 96 -9.38 18.60 0.80
N LEU A 97 -9.29 17.55 1.62
CA LEU A 97 -10.26 17.26 2.67
C LEU A 97 -10.26 18.34 3.78
N SER A 98 -9.10 18.90 4.12
CA SER A 98 -8.99 19.99 5.10
C SER A 98 -9.66 21.28 4.60
N GLY A 99 -9.63 21.52 3.29
CA GLY A 99 -10.36 22.63 2.66
C GLY A 99 -11.86 22.39 2.53
N ALA A 100 -12.32 21.16 2.69
CA ALA A 100 -13.71 20.73 2.54
C ALA A 100 -14.43 20.49 3.89
N ARG A 101 -14.00 21.17 4.96
CA ARG A 101 -14.60 21.04 6.31
C ARG A 101 -16.08 21.38 6.37
N ASP A 102 -16.51 22.27 5.51
CA ASP A 102 -17.91 22.69 5.34
C ASP A 102 -18.82 21.61 4.75
N ILE A 103 -18.24 20.58 4.15
CA ILE A 103 -18.94 19.41 3.59
C ILE A 103 -18.48 18.09 4.24
N ALA A 104 -17.90 18.14 5.45
CA ALA A 104 -17.38 16.96 6.15
C ALA A 104 -18.47 15.91 6.41
N ASP A 105 -19.71 16.31 6.56
CA ASP A 105 -20.91 15.46 6.67
C ASP A 105 -21.23 14.66 5.40
N ARG A 106 -20.60 14.99 4.28
CA ARG A 106 -20.75 14.31 2.98
C ARG A 106 -19.55 13.45 2.59
N ILE A 107 -18.53 13.40 3.44
CA ILE A 107 -17.29 12.63 3.19
C ILE A 107 -17.23 11.51 4.20
N PHE A 108 -17.42 10.28 3.73
CA PHE A 108 -17.38 9.08 4.56
C PHE A 108 -16.03 8.38 4.38
N LEU A 109 -15.28 8.26 5.46
CA LEU A 109 -14.00 7.55 5.48
C LEU A 109 -14.19 6.22 6.18
N GLU A 110 -13.54 5.17 5.66
CA GLU A 110 -13.44 3.91 6.38
C GLU A 110 -12.53 4.09 7.62
N ASP A 111 -12.99 3.59 8.76
CA ASP A 111 -12.17 3.55 9.97
C ASP A 111 -11.20 2.37 9.87
N VAL A 112 -9.94 2.67 9.63
CA VAL A 112 -8.89 1.66 9.53
C VAL A 112 -7.91 1.84 10.68
N PRO A 113 -7.61 0.76 11.45
CA PRO A 113 -6.61 0.81 12.50
C PRO A 113 -5.27 1.31 11.95
N SER A 114 -4.93 2.55 12.24
CA SER A 114 -3.78 3.21 11.60
C SER A 114 -2.43 2.84 12.22
N ALA A 115 -2.43 2.16 13.38
CA ALA A 115 -1.22 1.77 14.13
C ALA A 115 -0.19 2.92 14.28
N ARG A 116 -0.66 4.17 14.32
CA ARG A 116 0.20 5.38 14.36
C ARG A 116 1.06 5.44 15.61
N ASP A 117 0.61 4.82 16.70
CA ASP A 117 1.28 4.90 18.00
C ASP A 117 2.69 4.31 17.96
N TYR A 118 2.94 3.29 17.17
CA TYR A 118 4.25 2.63 17.07
C TYR A 118 5.00 2.90 15.78
N LEU A 119 4.39 3.57 14.79
CA LEU A 119 5.01 3.80 13.49
C LEU A 119 6.31 4.59 13.59
N HIS A 120 6.37 5.61 14.47
CA HIS A 120 7.58 6.41 14.67
C HIS A 120 8.73 5.59 15.26
N VAL A 121 8.47 4.73 16.25
CA VAL A 121 9.48 3.86 16.87
C VAL A 121 10.03 2.86 15.85
N VAL A 122 9.16 2.32 14.99
CA VAL A 122 9.54 1.38 13.93
C VAL A 122 10.39 2.07 12.85
N ILE A 123 10.04 3.29 12.46
CA ILE A 123 10.83 4.08 11.50
C ILE A 123 12.22 4.41 12.07
N ASP A 124 12.31 4.78 13.34
CA ASP A 124 13.59 5.05 14.01
C ASP A 124 14.46 3.79 14.10
N ALA A 125 13.84 2.63 14.38
CA ALA A 125 14.53 1.34 14.40
C ALA A 125 15.15 1.01 13.02
N LEU A 126 14.39 1.21 11.94
CA LEU A 126 14.86 0.99 10.56
C LEU A 126 16.01 1.95 10.20
N LYS A 127 15.85 3.25 10.51
CA LYS A 127 16.89 4.26 10.21
C LYS A 127 18.22 4.00 10.94
N MET A 128 18.13 3.52 12.19
CA MET A 128 19.30 3.33 13.04
C MET A 128 19.83 1.88 13.00
N ASN A 129 19.19 0.98 12.25
CA ASN A 129 19.48 -0.45 12.28
C ASN A 129 19.51 -1.02 13.71
N ARG A 130 18.49 -0.67 14.51
CA ARG A 130 18.35 -1.10 15.90
C ARG A 130 17.19 -2.07 16.06
N ALA A 131 17.37 -3.03 16.96
CA ALA A 131 16.33 -4.01 17.26
C ALA A 131 15.15 -3.36 18.02
N LEU A 132 13.94 -3.89 17.74
CA LEU A 132 12.70 -3.57 18.43
C LEU A 132 12.32 -4.69 19.39
N LYS A 133 11.81 -4.34 20.56
CA LYS A 133 11.15 -5.26 21.47
C LYS A 133 9.69 -4.88 21.63
N PHE A 134 8.77 -5.84 21.51
CA PHE A 134 7.33 -5.62 21.65
C PHE A 134 6.60 -6.90 22.09
N ASP A 135 5.36 -6.73 22.56
CA ASP A 135 4.40 -7.81 22.74
C ASP A 135 3.46 -7.87 21.52
N TYR A 136 2.99 -9.05 21.14
CA TYR A 136 2.19 -9.24 19.93
C TYR A 136 0.92 -10.04 20.21
N HIS A 137 -0.22 -9.54 19.73
CA HIS A 137 -1.56 -10.11 19.91
C HIS A 137 -2.06 -10.74 18.58
N PRO A 138 -1.71 -12.02 18.27
CA PRO A 138 -2.22 -12.68 17.07
C PRO A 138 -3.71 -12.98 17.20
N TYR A 139 -4.46 -12.85 16.10
CA TYR A 139 -5.89 -13.21 16.12
C TYR A 139 -6.16 -14.70 16.17
N THR A 140 -5.16 -15.54 15.90
CA THR A 140 -5.27 -17.00 15.90
C THR A 140 -5.29 -17.62 17.30
N ARG A 141 -5.02 -16.84 18.34
CA ARG A 141 -5.02 -17.30 19.75
C ARG A 141 -5.30 -16.12 20.69
N SER A 142 -5.85 -16.43 21.86
CA SER A 142 -6.18 -15.43 22.89
C SER A 142 -4.98 -14.93 23.69
N THR A 143 -3.88 -15.71 23.73
CA THR A 143 -2.69 -15.34 24.54
C THR A 143 -1.68 -14.59 23.67
N PRO A 144 -1.18 -13.43 24.12
CA PRO A 144 -0.13 -12.69 23.42
C PRO A 144 1.20 -13.43 23.48
N THR A 145 2.04 -13.19 22.47
CA THR A 145 3.45 -13.53 22.52
C THR A 145 4.20 -12.35 23.09
N ARG A 146 4.82 -12.53 24.23
CA ARG A 146 5.52 -11.45 24.93
C ARG A 146 7.00 -11.40 24.57
N GLY A 147 7.54 -10.18 24.59
CA GLY A 147 8.98 -9.94 24.50
C GLY A 147 9.60 -10.38 23.19
N ILE A 148 8.90 -10.22 22.06
CA ILE A 148 9.47 -10.46 20.74
C ILE A 148 10.58 -9.44 20.52
N VAL A 149 11.76 -9.91 20.12
CA VAL A 149 12.87 -9.08 19.69
C VAL A 149 13.03 -9.24 18.18
N LEU A 150 12.87 -8.15 17.44
CA LEU A 150 12.90 -8.11 15.98
C LEU A 150 14.01 -7.20 15.49
N GLU A 151 14.80 -7.68 14.54
CA GLU A 151 15.70 -6.87 13.72
C GLU A 151 14.92 -6.45 12.47
N PRO A 152 14.42 -5.20 12.38
CA PRO A 152 13.51 -4.79 11.33
C PRO A 152 14.24 -4.61 10.01
N TYR A 153 13.70 -5.20 8.93
CA TYR A 153 14.27 -5.12 7.60
C TYR A 153 13.53 -4.10 6.72
N PHE A 154 12.19 -4.15 6.71
CA PHE A 154 11.38 -3.21 5.92
C PHE A 154 9.95 -3.08 6.47
N LEU A 155 9.29 -1.97 6.08
CA LEU A 155 7.88 -1.71 6.28
C LEU A 155 7.10 -1.93 4.99
N LYS A 156 5.90 -2.49 5.10
CA LYS A 156 4.93 -2.60 4.00
C LYS A 156 3.56 -2.08 4.43
N ILE A 157 2.89 -1.37 3.51
CA ILE A 157 1.46 -1.06 3.63
C ILE A 157 0.70 -2.05 2.75
N PHE A 158 -0.30 -2.69 3.33
CA PHE A 158 -1.22 -3.54 2.60
C PHE A 158 -2.63 -3.37 3.15
N ARG A 159 -3.60 -3.09 2.29
CA ARG A 159 -5.00 -2.83 2.68
C ARG A 159 -5.09 -1.82 3.85
N GLN A 160 -4.38 -0.71 3.69
CA GLN A 160 -4.29 0.42 4.63
C GLN A 160 -3.69 0.09 6.01
N ARG A 161 -3.16 -1.11 6.21
CA ARG A 161 -2.47 -1.51 7.46
C ARG A 161 -0.97 -1.53 7.26
N TRP A 162 -0.26 -1.18 8.33
CA TRP A 162 1.20 -1.22 8.38
C TRP A 162 1.70 -2.56 8.89
N TYR A 163 2.71 -3.08 8.23
CA TYR A 163 3.38 -4.32 8.57
C TYR A 163 4.88 -4.12 8.60
N ILE A 164 5.53 -4.59 9.67
CA ILE A 164 6.98 -4.67 9.79
C ILE A 164 7.45 -6.10 9.55
N THR A 165 8.43 -6.24 8.68
CA THR A 165 9.09 -7.53 8.44
C THR A 165 10.53 -7.45 8.89
N GLY A 166 11.03 -8.50 9.52
CA GLY A 166 12.39 -8.57 10.01
C GLY A 166 12.73 -9.93 10.60
N ARG A 167 13.98 -10.10 11.01
CA ARG A 167 14.46 -11.32 11.67
C ARG A 167 14.04 -11.32 13.13
N ASN A 168 13.22 -12.28 13.52
CA ASN A 168 12.92 -12.53 14.93
C ASN A 168 14.15 -13.19 15.57
N VAL A 169 14.75 -12.53 16.57
CA VAL A 169 15.98 -12.98 17.22
C VAL A 169 15.79 -14.30 17.98
N ASN A 170 14.58 -14.55 18.51
CA ASN A 170 14.28 -15.71 19.32
C ASN A 170 14.34 -17.05 18.55
N ASP A 171 13.96 -17.04 17.27
CA ASP A 171 13.93 -18.24 16.42
C ASP A 171 14.70 -18.09 15.10
N SER A 172 15.35 -16.95 14.90
CA SER A 172 16.18 -16.62 13.74
C SER A 172 15.42 -16.64 12.40
N LYS A 173 14.08 -16.54 12.41
CA LYS A 173 13.24 -16.56 11.21
C LYS A 173 12.83 -15.15 10.82
N VAL A 174 12.76 -14.88 9.52
CA VAL A 174 12.13 -13.65 9.01
C VAL A 174 10.62 -13.78 9.14
N LYS A 175 10.00 -12.82 9.83
CA LYS A 175 8.57 -12.79 10.13
C LYS A 175 7.99 -11.41 9.89
N THR A 176 6.69 -11.38 9.64
CA THR A 176 5.92 -10.17 9.42
C THR A 176 4.92 -9.97 10.56
N TYR A 177 4.83 -8.75 11.07
CA TYR A 177 3.96 -8.36 12.16
C TYR A 177 3.14 -7.14 11.78
N ALA A 178 1.83 -7.17 12.03
CA ALA A 178 0.96 -6.00 11.86
C ALA A 178 1.14 -5.04 13.04
N LEU A 179 1.36 -3.76 12.78
CA LEU A 179 1.63 -2.77 13.82
C LEU A 179 0.43 -2.55 14.75
N ASP A 180 -0.80 -2.68 14.25
CA ASP A 180 -2.04 -2.56 15.03
C ASP A 180 -2.26 -3.70 16.04
N ARG A 181 -1.40 -4.73 16.01
CA ARG A 181 -1.42 -5.85 16.95
C ARG A 181 -0.21 -5.86 17.90
N MET A 182 0.59 -4.81 17.87
CA MET A 182 1.73 -4.62 18.77
C MET A 182 1.29 -3.86 20.02
N THR A 183 1.92 -4.18 21.14
CA THR A 183 1.87 -3.40 22.38
C THR A 183 3.27 -3.30 22.96
N ASP A 184 3.51 -2.26 23.77
CA ASP A 184 4.77 -2.05 24.49
C ASP A 184 6.02 -2.05 23.58
N ALA A 185 5.88 -1.50 22.37
CA ALA A 185 6.98 -1.45 21.44
C ALA A 185 8.03 -0.41 21.86
N VAL A 186 9.26 -0.89 22.03
CA VAL A 186 10.41 -0.07 22.43
C VAL A 186 11.62 -0.34 21.56
N LEU A 187 12.38 0.71 21.30
CA LEU A 187 13.66 0.64 20.61
C LEU A 187 14.74 0.16 21.56
N LEU A 188 15.47 -0.89 21.20
CA LEU A 188 16.60 -1.40 21.98
C LEU A 188 17.91 -0.70 21.57
N ASP A 189 18.91 -0.71 22.45
CA ASP A 189 20.25 -0.19 22.11
C ASP A 189 21.05 -1.13 21.18
N THR A 190 20.59 -2.38 21.06
CA THR A 190 21.22 -3.40 20.21
C THR A 190 21.09 -3.03 18.73
N THR A 191 22.21 -2.86 18.06
CA THR A 191 22.26 -2.68 16.61
C THR A 191 22.45 -4.03 15.92
N PHE A 192 21.99 -4.11 14.67
CA PHE A 192 22.18 -5.28 13.81
C PHE A 192 22.72 -4.85 12.43
N LYS A 193 23.30 -5.79 11.71
CA LYS A 193 23.64 -5.60 10.29
C LYS A 193 22.60 -6.37 9.45
N MET A 194 21.97 -5.66 8.51
CA MET A 194 21.12 -6.33 7.53
C MET A 194 21.96 -7.26 6.68
N PRO A 195 21.52 -8.50 6.39
CA PRO A 195 22.27 -9.40 5.52
C PRO A 195 22.55 -8.76 4.17
N ASP A 196 23.79 -8.86 3.68
CA ASP A 196 24.23 -8.22 2.44
C ASP A 196 23.51 -8.80 1.20
N ASP A 197 22.98 -10.01 1.30
CA ASP A 197 22.21 -10.74 0.29
C ASP A 197 20.68 -10.56 0.41
N PHE A 198 20.19 -9.79 1.38
CA PHE A 198 18.77 -9.55 1.56
C PHE A 198 18.30 -8.37 0.73
N ASP A 199 17.51 -8.65 -0.29
CA ASP A 199 16.81 -7.67 -1.11
C ASP A 199 15.32 -7.61 -0.72
N ALA A 200 14.91 -6.52 -0.08
CA ALA A 200 13.54 -6.31 0.38
C ALA A 200 12.53 -6.22 -0.78
N GLU A 201 12.94 -5.61 -1.90
CA GLU A 201 12.09 -5.47 -3.09
C GLU A 201 11.86 -6.83 -3.74
N ALA A 202 12.93 -7.59 -4.00
CA ALA A 202 12.82 -8.96 -4.52
C ALA A 202 12.03 -9.88 -3.58
N TYR A 203 12.16 -9.68 -2.27
CA TYR A 203 11.43 -10.45 -1.26
C TYR A 203 9.93 -10.16 -1.30
N CYS A 204 9.54 -8.89 -1.45
CA CYS A 204 8.15 -8.45 -1.53
C CYS A 204 7.51 -8.73 -2.88
N SER A 205 8.27 -8.52 -3.98
CA SER A 205 7.77 -8.50 -5.36
C SER A 205 7.30 -9.86 -5.87
N ALA A 206 7.69 -10.93 -5.19
CA ALA A 206 7.28 -12.28 -5.56
C ALA A 206 6.00 -12.74 -4.85
N SER A 207 5.35 -11.92 -4.02
CA SER A 207 4.21 -12.32 -3.20
C SER A 207 3.10 -11.27 -3.20
N PHE A 208 1.85 -11.74 -3.31
CA PHE A 208 0.69 -10.93 -2.99
C PHE A 208 0.51 -10.86 -1.46
N GLY A 209 0.12 -9.68 -0.95
CA GLY A 209 -0.16 -9.51 0.48
C GLY A 209 1.08 -9.36 1.35
N VAL A 210 1.05 -10.00 2.51
CA VAL A 210 2.05 -9.84 3.58
C VAL A 210 2.66 -11.16 4.05
N ILE A 211 2.32 -12.26 3.40
CA ILE A 211 2.92 -13.58 3.62
C ILE A 211 3.99 -13.81 2.56
N PHE A 212 5.27 -13.84 2.97
CA PHE A 212 6.41 -13.88 2.04
C PHE A 212 7.14 -15.23 2.02
N ASN A 213 7.01 -16.05 3.05
CA ASN A 213 7.89 -17.20 3.30
C ASN A 213 7.32 -18.53 2.82
N MET A 214 6.42 -18.54 1.85
CA MET A 214 5.77 -19.77 1.39
C MET A 214 6.10 -20.07 -0.07
N GLY A 215 6.67 -21.25 -0.31
CA GLY A 215 6.84 -21.81 -1.65
C GLY A 215 7.82 -21.06 -2.56
N THR A 216 7.89 -21.51 -3.79
CA THR A 216 8.63 -20.90 -4.89
C THR A 216 7.69 -20.04 -5.73
N VAL A 217 8.26 -19.18 -6.57
CA VAL A 217 7.49 -18.45 -7.60
C VAL A 217 6.97 -19.44 -8.61
N GLU A 218 5.67 -19.42 -8.86
CA GLU A 218 4.99 -20.26 -9.84
C GLU A 218 4.31 -19.39 -10.90
N HIS A 219 4.18 -19.93 -12.10
CA HIS A 219 3.39 -19.31 -13.16
C HIS A 219 1.92 -19.62 -12.92
N VAL A 220 1.12 -18.58 -12.65
CA VAL A 220 -0.33 -18.69 -12.42
C VAL A 220 -1.07 -18.09 -13.59
N VAL A 221 -2.06 -18.81 -14.10
CA VAL A 221 -2.97 -18.35 -15.15
C VAL A 221 -4.40 -18.41 -14.63
N ILE A 222 -5.10 -17.29 -14.69
CA ILE A 222 -6.53 -17.23 -14.39
C ILE A 222 -7.32 -16.77 -15.62
N ARG A 223 -8.44 -17.42 -15.87
CA ARG A 223 -9.45 -16.97 -16.82
C ARG A 223 -10.37 -15.99 -16.13
N VAL A 224 -10.66 -14.88 -16.78
CA VAL A 224 -11.42 -13.77 -16.23
C VAL A 224 -12.51 -13.34 -17.18
N GLU A 225 -13.71 -13.05 -16.67
CA GLU A 225 -14.81 -12.48 -17.45
C GLU A 225 -14.41 -11.10 -18.04
N PRO A 226 -14.91 -10.73 -19.25
CA PRO A 226 -14.51 -9.49 -19.92
C PRO A 226 -14.79 -8.22 -19.10
N ARG A 227 -15.86 -8.22 -18.31
CA ARG A 227 -16.20 -7.10 -17.43
C ARG A 227 -15.20 -6.98 -16.28
N GLN A 228 -14.87 -8.09 -15.63
CA GLN A 228 -13.92 -8.11 -14.52
C GLN A 228 -12.49 -7.80 -14.97
N ALA A 229 -12.09 -8.20 -16.17
CA ALA A 229 -10.79 -7.90 -16.74
C ALA A 229 -10.50 -6.39 -16.82
N LYS A 230 -11.54 -5.56 -17.04
CA LYS A 230 -11.40 -4.09 -17.04
C LYS A 230 -10.96 -3.54 -15.69
N TYR A 231 -11.44 -4.12 -14.59
CA TYR A 231 -11.05 -3.73 -13.24
C TYR A 231 -9.59 -4.12 -12.96
N PHE A 232 -9.17 -5.32 -13.37
CA PHE A 232 -7.78 -5.75 -13.22
C PHE A 232 -6.79 -4.96 -14.08
N ARG A 233 -7.21 -4.39 -15.20
CA ARG A 233 -6.38 -3.43 -15.97
C ARG A 233 -6.23 -2.10 -15.23
N ALA A 234 -7.30 -1.61 -14.63
CA ALA A 234 -7.28 -0.35 -13.88
C ALA A 234 -6.51 -0.48 -12.56
N LEU A 235 -6.62 -1.63 -11.89
CA LEU A 235 -5.93 -1.93 -10.64
C LEU A 235 -5.39 -3.37 -10.71
N PRO A 236 -4.16 -3.56 -11.19
CA PRO A 236 -3.52 -4.87 -11.26
C PRO A 236 -3.36 -5.50 -9.86
N LEU A 237 -3.61 -6.82 -9.76
CA LEU A 237 -3.42 -7.56 -8.51
C LEU A 237 -1.95 -7.65 -8.12
N HIS A 238 -1.07 -7.75 -9.10
CA HIS A 238 0.35 -7.90 -8.88
C HIS A 238 1.14 -7.28 -10.05
N GLN A 239 2.35 -6.79 -9.77
CA GLN A 239 3.20 -6.16 -10.78
C GLN A 239 3.57 -7.06 -11.96
N SER A 240 3.61 -8.40 -11.74
CA SER A 240 3.86 -9.37 -12.82
C SER A 240 2.64 -9.64 -13.70
N GLN A 241 1.49 -8.99 -13.46
CA GLN A 241 0.27 -9.23 -14.20
C GLN A 241 0.45 -8.91 -15.69
N ARG A 242 0.17 -9.89 -16.53
CA ARG A 242 0.10 -9.75 -18.01
C ARG A 242 -1.25 -10.28 -18.47
N GLU A 243 -1.78 -9.74 -19.55
CA GLU A 243 -3.11 -10.11 -20.06
C GLU A 243 -3.02 -10.61 -21.50
N THR A 244 -3.73 -11.71 -21.78
CA THR A 244 -4.06 -12.17 -23.14
C THR A 244 -5.56 -12.05 -23.31
N ILE A 245 -6.00 -11.24 -24.30
CA ILE A 245 -7.41 -10.92 -24.52
C ILE A 245 -7.97 -11.84 -25.60
N TYR A 246 -9.15 -12.45 -25.31
CA TYR A 246 -9.97 -13.22 -26.25
C TYR A 246 -11.36 -12.56 -26.35
N ASP A 247 -12.15 -12.97 -27.34
CA ASP A 247 -13.48 -12.37 -27.58
C ASP A 247 -14.44 -12.53 -26.37
N SER A 248 -14.41 -13.67 -25.69
CA SER A 248 -15.35 -14.01 -24.61
C SER A 248 -14.75 -14.05 -23.21
N PHE A 249 -13.44 -13.90 -23.07
CA PHE A 249 -12.72 -13.89 -21.79
C PHE A 249 -11.33 -13.27 -21.94
N SER A 250 -10.65 -13.02 -20.83
CA SER A 250 -9.21 -12.74 -20.80
C SER A 250 -8.49 -13.79 -19.97
N LEU A 251 -7.22 -14.05 -20.29
CA LEU A 251 -6.30 -14.78 -19.44
C LEU A 251 -5.36 -13.77 -18.78
N LEU A 252 -5.27 -13.81 -17.45
CA LEU A 252 -4.27 -13.07 -16.69
C LEU A 252 -3.18 -14.05 -16.24
N HIS A 253 -1.94 -13.66 -16.49
CA HIS A 253 -0.74 -14.40 -16.17
C HIS A 253 0.02 -13.70 -15.06
N PHE A 254 0.48 -14.46 -14.07
CA PHE A 254 1.26 -13.97 -12.93
C PHE A 254 2.46 -14.88 -12.72
N ASP A 255 3.58 -14.29 -12.31
CA ASP A 255 4.73 -15.02 -11.77
C ASP A 255 4.80 -14.65 -10.27
N ILE A 256 4.28 -15.54 -9.40
CA ILE A 256 3.96 -15.21 -8.01
C ILE A 256 4.06 -16.44 -7.10
N ARG A 257 4.37 -16.22 -5.82
CA ARG A 257 4.20 -17.27 -4.79
C ARG A 257 2.73 -17.46 -4.46
N ILE A 258 2.29 -18.72 -4.45
CA ILE A 258 0.91 -19.07 -4.07
C ILE A 258 0.83 -19.05 -2.54
N THR A 259 0.36 -17.93 -2.00
CA THR A 259 0.19 -17.71 -0.56
C THR A 259 -1.29 -17.75 -0.18
N PRO A 260 -1.63 -17.96 1.11
CA PRO A 260 -3.00 -17.83 1.59
C PRO A 260 -3.64 -16.50 1.23
N ASP A 261 -2.92 -15.37 1.36
CA ASP A 261 -3.42 -14.04 0.96
C ASP A 261 -3.85 -14.01 -0.51
N PHE A 262 -3.08 -14.67 -1.39
CA PHE A 262 -3.41 -14.71 -2.83
C PHE A 262 -4.60 -15.62 -3.12
N ILE A 263 -4.69 -16.77 -2.44
CA ILE A 263 -5.84 -17.69 -2.57
C ILE A 263 -7.13 -17.00 -2.11
N GLU A 264 -7.11 -16.34 -0.95
CA GLU A 264 -8.25 -15.58 -0.42
C GLU A 264 -8.68 -14.45 -1.35
N GLU A 265 -7.70 -13.73 -1.92
CA GLU A 265 -7.98 -12.70 -2.92
C GLU A 265 -8.71 -13.28 -4.13
N LEU A 266 -8.22 -14.39 -4.68
CA LEU A 266 -8.86 -15.04 -5.83
C LEU A 266 -10.28 -15.53 -5.49
N LEU A 267 -10.50 -16.10 -4.31
CA LEU A 267 -11.82 -16.55 -3.84
C LEU A 267 -12.81 -15.39 -3.74
N SER A 268 -12.37 -14.19 -3.41
CA SER A 268 -13.23 -13.01 -3.27
C SER A 268 -13.93 -12.60 -4.58
N TYR A 269 -13.41 -13.00 -5.73
CA TYR A 269 -14.00 -12.69 -7.04
C TYR A 269 -15.14 -13.66 -7.44
N GLY A 270 -15.30 -14.75 -6.69
CA GLY A 270 -16.38 -15.74 -6.96
C GLY A 270 -16.32 -16.30 -8.38
N PRO A 271 -17.47 -16.42 -9.08
CA PRO A 271 -17.53 -17.04 -10.41
C PRO A 271 -16.92 -16.21 -11.55
N LYS A 272 -16.50 -14.97 -11.28
CA LYS A 272 -15.95 -14.07 -12.30
C LYS A 272 -14.55 -14.46 -12.78
N ILE A 273 -13.89 -15.34 -12.02
CA ILE A 273 -12.57 -15.87 -12.36
C ILE A 273 -12.55 -17.39 -12.25
N THR A 274 -11.60 -18.02 -12.95
CA THR A 274 -11.34 -19.46 -12.84
C THR A 274 -9.83 -19.68 -12.95
N VAL A 275 -9.23 -20.39 -12.01
CA VAL A 275 -7.82 -20.78 -12.07
C VAL A 275 -7.62 -21.84 -13.16
N VAL A 276 -6.76 -21.54 -14.13
CA VAL A 276 -6.38 -22.42 -15.22
C VAL A 276 -5.10 -23.18 -14.86
N GLU A 277 -4.08 -22.47 -14.39
CA GLU A 277 -2.80 -23.00 -13.98
C GLU A 277 -2.31 -22.32 -12.70
N PRO A 278 -1.53 -23.02 -11.86
CA PRO A 278 -1.20 -24.45 -11.93
C PRO A 278 -2.38 -25.32 -11.43
N ARG A 279 -2.32 -26.60 -11.77
CA ARG A 279 -3.35 -27.57 -11.32
C ARG A 279 -3.46 -27.66 -9.79
N SER A 280 -2.34 -27.54 -9.08
CA SER A 280 -2.29 -27.51 -7.62
C SER A 280 -3.20 -26.41 -7.05
N LEU A 281 -3.02 -25.17 -7.50
CA LEU A 281 -3.84 -24.03 -7.07
C LEU A 281 -5.32 -24.25 -7.44
N ARG A 282 -5.60 -24.74 -8.65
CA ARG A 282 -6.99 -25.05 -9.06
C ARG A 282 -7.66 -26.06 -8.14
N LEU A 283 -6.95 -27.11 -7.72
CA LEU A 283 -7.49 -28.10 -6.77
C LEU A 283 -7.74 -27.47 -5.39
N THR A 284 -6.83 -26.65 -4.89
CA THR A 284 -7.01 -25.89 -3.65
C THR A 284 -8.25 -24.99 -3.73
N MET A 285 -8.44 -24.28 -4.84
CA MET A 285 -9.64 -23.44 -5.04
C MET A 285 -10.93 -24.28 -5.00
N ILE A 286 -10.94 -25.45 -5.66
CA ILE A 286 -12.09 -26.36 -5.66
C ILE A 286 -12.39 -26.85 -4.24
N GLU A 287 -11.37 -27.21 -3.47
CA GLU A 287 -11.51 -27.66 -2.08
C GLU A 287 -12.13 -26.55 -1.21
N ARG A 288 -11.58 -25.34 -1.25
CA ARG A 288 -12.11 -24.18 -0.52
C ARG A 288 -13.55 -23.85 -0.88
N LEU A 289 -13.89 -23.89 -2.17
CA LEU A 289 -15.25 -23.65 -2.62
C LEU A 289 -16.23 -24.75 -2.14
N ARG A 290 -15.79 -26.01 -2.07
CA ARG A 290 -16.60 -27.11 -1.52
C ARG A 290 -16.80 -26.95 -0.02
N GLU A 291 -15.77 -26.61 0.73
CA GLU A 291 -15.86 -26.30 2.16
C GLU A 291 -16.85 -25.15 2.40
N THR A 292 -16.80 -24.11 1.58
CA THR A 292 -17.72 -22.98 1.65
C THR A 292 -19.15 -23.42 1.37
N LEU A 293 -19.38 -24.22 0.33
CA LEU A 293 -20.71 -24.72 -0.03
C LEU A 293 -21.28 -25.61 1.07
N ALA A 294 -20.48 -26.53 1.62
CA ALA A 294 -20.91 -27.41 2.71
C ALA A 294 -21.41 -26.62 3.94
N GLY A 295 -20.79 -25.49 4.26
CA GLY A 295 -21.26 -24.60 5.33
C GLY A 295 -22.65 -24.01 5.08
N TYR A 296 -23.01 -23.74 3.82
CA TYR A 296 -24.38 -23.30 3.47
C TYR A 296 -25.40 -24.45 3.53
N ASP A 297 -25.01 -25.64 3.05
CA ASP A 297 -25.87 -26.85 3.11
C ASP A 297 -26.20 -27.24 4.56
N GLU A 298 -25.24 -27.09 5.49
CA GLU A 298 -25.49 -27.31 6.93
C GLU A 298 -26.54 -26.33 7.49
N LEU A 299 -26.49 -25.06 7.10
CA LEU A 299 -27.43 -24.04 7.55
C LEU A 299 -28.87 -24.33 7.02
N GLU A 300 -29.02 -24.80 5.77
CA GLU A 300 -30.29 -25.18 5.22
C GLU A 300 -30.89 -26.38 5.98
N ASN A 301 -30.07 -27.35 6.39
CA ASN A 301 -30.49 -28.49 7.21
C ASN A 301 -30.94 -28.03 8.61
N ILE A 302 -30.22 -27.11 9.26
CA ILE A 302 -30.62 -26.55 10.58
C ILE A 302 -31.94 -25.77 10.47
N ALA A 303 -32.13 -25.00 9.41
CA ALA A 303 -33.35 -24.22 9.18
C ALA A 303 -34.58 -25.12 8.92
N SER A 304 -34.38 -26.34 8.44
CA SER A 304 -35.43 -27.31 8.18
C SER A 304 -35.80 -28.18 9.40
N GLU A 305 -35.00 -28.17 10.49
CA GLU A 305 -35.36 -28.79 11.74
C GLU A 305 -36.50 -28.02 12.45
N PRO A 306 -37.57 -28.66 12.91
CA PRO A 306 -38.63 -27.99 13.64
C PRO A 306 -38.04 -27.38 14.91
N GLN A 307 -38.12 -26.05 15.06
CA GLN A 307 -37.67 -25.34 16.25
C GLN A 307 -38.39 -25.97 17.47
N SER A 308 -37.66 -26.71 18.29
CA SER A 308 -38.14 -27.12 19.59
C SER A 308 -38.40 -25.87 20.42
N THR A 309 -39.68 -25.58 20.64
CA THR A 309 -40.16 -24.45 21.45
C THR A 309 -39.48 -24.53 22.82
N ILE A 310 -38.55 -23.61 23.07
CA ILE A 310 -38.02 -23.41 24.44
C ILE A 310 -39.10 -22.66 25.19
N TYR A 311 -39.74 -23.36 26.16
CA TYR A 311 -40.64 -22.78 27.18
C TYR A 311 -39.82 -22.16 28.28
#